data_d1fce6512684913ba7391967e95305a5
#
_entry.id   d1fce6512684913ba7391967e95305a5
#
_cell.length_a   1.000
_cell.length_b   1.000
_cell.length_c   1.000
_cell.angle_alpha   90.00
_cell.angle_beta   90.00
_cell.angle_gamma   90.00
#
_symmetry.space_group_name_H-M   'P 1'
#
loop_
_entity.id
_entity.type
_entity.pdbx_description
1 polymer ?
#
loop_
_entity_poly.entity_id
_entity_poly.type
_entity_poly.pdbx_seq_one_letter_code
_entity_poly.pdbx_strand_id
1 'polypeptide(L)' 'LELVRASYPEAYQGYAAEIEGDILADKGQNEDARAAYQRALEADESLTPALQMKINSLAKS' A
#
# COMPACT_ATOMS: atom_id res chain seq x y z
N LEU A 1 -18.28 -10.31 -0.64
CA LEU A 1 -17.30 -9.95 -0.92
C LEU A 1 -16.08 -10.35 -0.17
N GLU A 2 -16.23 -10.91 1.03
CA GLU A 2 -15.08 -11.50 1.69
C GLU A 2 -14.54 -12.69 0.90
N LEU A 3 -15.41 -13.39 0.21
CA LEU A 3 -14.98 -14.49 -0.63
C LEU A 3 -14.06 -13.99 -1.75
N VAL A 4 -14.36 -12.83 -2.29
CA VAL A 4 -13.53 -12.25 -3.33
C VAL A 4 -12.18 -11.86 -2.76
N ARG A 5 -12.16 -11.28 -1.56
CA ARG A 5 -10.90 -10.92 -0.91
C ARG A 5 -10.05 -12.14 -0.63
N ALA A 6 -10.68 -13.20 -0.14
CA ALA A 6 -9.96 -14.41 0.22
C ALA A 6 -9.36 -15.10 -1.00
N SER A 7 -9.91 -14.85 -2.17
CA SER A 7 -9.42 -15.48 -3.39
C SER A 7 -8.45 -14.63 -4.18
N TYR A 8 -8.04 -13.48 -3.66
CA TYR A 8 -7.06 -12.64 -4.34
C TYR A 8 -5.74 -13.40 -4.47
N PRO A 9 -5.12 -13.40 -5.66
CA PRO A 9 -3.77 -13.94 -5.80
C PRO A 9 -2.79 -13.15 -4.95
N GLU A 10 -1.68 -13.78 -4.59
CA GLU A 10 -0.67 -13.09 -3.79
C GLU A 10 -0.18 -11.83 -4.46
N ALA A 11 -0.07 -11.84 -5.79
CA ALA A 11 0.38 -10.66 -6.52
C ALA A 11 -0.57 -9.48 -6.35
N TYR A 12 -1.83 -9.77 -6.08
CA TYR A 12 -2.83 -8.73 -5.88
C TYR A 12 -2.75 -8.08 -4.51
N GLN A 13 -2.18 -8.80 -3.54
CA GLN A 13 -2.15 -8.30 -2.17
C GLN A 13 -1.29 -7.04 -2.06
N GLY A 14 -0.17 -7.01 -2.76
CA GLY A 14 0.68 -5.83 -2.77
C GLY A 14 -0.03 -4.63 -3.38
N TYR A 15 -0.70 -4.85 -4.49
CA TYR A 15 -1.44 -3.81 -5.17
C TYR A 15 -2.59 -3.29 -4.29
N ALA A 16 -3.30 -4.21 -3.64
CA ALA A 16 -4.40 -3.82 -2.77
C ALA A 16 -3.91 -2.99 -1.59
N ALA A 17 -2.77 -3.36 -1.01
CA ALA A 17 -2.20 -2.60 0.09
C ALA A 17 -1.73 -1.22 -0.36
N GLU A 18 -1.22 -1.12 -1.58
CA GLU A 18 -0.83 0.17 -2.14
C GLU A 18 -2.03 1.09 -2.26
N ILE A 19 -3.14 0.57 -2.77
CA ILE A 19 -4.37 1.36 -2.91
C ILE A 19 -4.87 1.79 -1.54
N GLU A 20 -4.81 0.90 -0.57
CA GLU A 20 -5.22 1.24 0.79
C GLU A 20 -4.38 2.40 1.33
N GLY A 21 -3.06 2.34 1.09
CA GLY A 21 -2.19 3.42 1.49
C GLY A 21 -2.54 4.73 0.81
N ASP A 22 -2.88 4.68 -0.48
CA ASP A 22 -3.28 5.88 -1.20
C ASP A 22 -4.52 6.51 -0.58
N ILE A 23 -5.49 5.70 -0.21
CA ILE A 23 -6.72 6.19 0.41
C ILE A 23 -6.42 6.82 1.77
N LEU A 24 -5.58 6.17 2.56
CA LEU A 24 -5.21 6.68 3.87
C LEU A 24 -4.44 7.98 3.77
N ALA A 25 -3.54 8.08 2.80
CA ALA A 25 -2.79 9.30 2.58
C ALA A 25 -3.72 10.44 2.17
N ASP A 26 -4.71 10.14 1.35
CA ASP A 26 -5.68 11.14 0.91
C ASP A 26 -6.49 11.67 2.09
N LYS A 27 -6.70 10.85 3.10
CA LYS A 27 -7.43 11.26 4.30
C LYS A 27 -6.53 11.97 5.31
N GLY A 28 -5.27 12.11 5.03
CA GLY A 28 -4.32 12.73 5.94
C GLY A 28 -3.80 11.79 7.01
N GLN A 29 -4.09 10.51 6.92
CA GLN A 29 -3.63 9.52 7.89
C GLN A 29 -2.29 8.96 7.44
N ASN A 30 -1.25 9.80 7.53
CA ASN A 30 0.04 9.49 6.92
C ASN A 30 0.75 8.30 7.56
N GLU A 31 0.64 8.13 8.86
CA GLU A 31 1.28 7.00 9.51
C GLU A 31 0.64 5.68 9.11
N ASP A 32 -0.68 5.68 9.01
CA ASP A 32 -1.39 4.48 8.57
C ASP A 32 -1.09 4.20 7.10
N ALA A 33 -0.99 5.25 6.30
CA ALA A 33 -0.65 5.10 4.89
C ALA A 33 0.73 4.47 4.74
N ARG A 34 1.69 4.93 5.54
CA ARG A 34 3.04 4.37 5.47
C ARG A 34 3.03 2.89 5.82
N ALA A 35 2.27 2.52 6.84
CA ALA A 35 2.19 1.12 7.22
C ALA A 35 1.59 0.27 6.10
N ALA A 36 0.58 0.80 5.41
CA ALA A 36 -0.03 0.10 4.29
C ALA A 36 0.97 -0.06 3.14
N TYR A 37 1.72 0.99 2.84
CA TYR A 37 2.74 0.92 1.79
C TYR A 37 3.82 -0.08 2.14
N GLN A 38 4.22 -0.16 3.41
CA GLN A 38 5.22 -1.14 3.81
C GLN A 38 4.71 -2.57 3.67
N ARG A 39 3.43 -2.78 3.97
CA ARG A 39 2.84 -4.10 3.72
C ARG A 39 2.84 -4.44 2.25
N ALA A 40 2.61 -3.44 1.40
CA ALA A 40 2.66 -3.65 -0.04
C ALA A 40 4.05 -4.06 -0.49
N LEU A 41 5.08 -3.45 0.07
CA LEU A 41 6.47 -3.81 -0.25
C LEU A 41 6.77 -5.24 0.14
N GLU A 42 6.29 -5.66 1.30
CA GLU A 42 6.51 -7.02 1.77
C GLU A 42 5.80 -8.03 0.90
N ALA A 43 4.63 -7.65 0.38
CA ALA A 43 3.86 -8.55 -0.46
C ALA A 43 4.41 -8.62 -1.88
N ASP A 44 4.98 -7.53 -2.39
CA ASP A 44 5.47 -7.50 -3.77
C ASP A 44 6.63 -6.52 -3.88
N GLU A 45 7.84 -7.07 -3.90
CA GLU A 45 9.05 -6.26 -3.98
C GLU A 45 9.16 -5.49 -5.29
N SER A 46 8.50 -5.94 -6.32
CA SER A 46 8.57 -5.26 -7.61
C SER A 46 7.94 -3.87 -7.56
N LEU A 47 7.14 -3.60 -6.55
CA LEU A 47 6.52 -2.28 -6.37
C LEU A 47 7.44 -1.30 -5.64
N THR A 48 8.63 -1.72 -5.26
CA THR A 48 9.53 -0.91 -4.43
C THR A 48 9.77 0.50 -4.95
N PRO A 49 10.12 0.71 -6.23
CA PRO A 49 10.40 2.08 -6.66
C PRO A 49 9.22 3.03 -6.48
N ALA A 50 8.02 2.59 -6.85
CA ALA A 50 6.84 3.44 -6.73
C ALA A 50 6.47 3.67 -5.26
N LEU A 51 6.56 2.63 -4.45
CA LEU A 51 6.18 2.73 -3.04
C LEU A 51 7.18 3.56 -2.24
N GLN A 52 8.46 3.44 -2.55
CA GLN A 52 9.46 4.28 -1.89
C GLN A 52 9.19 5.75 -2.16
N MET A 53 8.83 6.07 -3.38
CA MET A 53 8.49 7.44 -3.73
C MET A 53 7.29 7.94 -2.92
N LYS A 54 6.28 7.10 -2.77
CA LYS A 54 5.09 7.46 -2.01
C LYS A 54 5.38 7.64 -0.53
N ILE A 55 6.19 6.74 0.03
CA ILE A 55 6.59 6.84 1.43
C ILE A 55 7.38 8.12 1.66
N ASN A 56 8.30 8.43 0.77
CA ASN A 56 9.10 9.65 0.89
C ASN A 56 8.21 10.89 0.79
N SER A 57 7.20 10.85 -0.06
CA SER A 57 6.26 11.95 -0.19
C SER A 57 5.51 12.20 1.11
N LEU A 58 5.13 11.13 1.80
CA LEU A 58 4.46 11.27 3.09
C LEU A 58 5.36 11.95 4.12
N ALA A 59 6.63 11.62 4.09
CA ALA A 59 7.57 12.20 5.05
C ALA A 59 7.76 13.69 4.83
N LYS A 60 7.58 14.14 3.60
CA LYS A 60 7.77 15.58 3.27
C LYS A 60 6.54 16.41 3.59
N SER A 61 5.40 15.78 3.67
CA SER A 61 4.18 16.55 3.93
C SER A 61 3.89 16.63 5.41
#